data_37703480168261934c0ea55e0c7f8a7a
#
_entry.id   37703480168261934c0ea55e0c7f8a7a
#
_cell.length_a   1.000
_cell.length_b   1.000
_cell.length_c   1.000
_cell.angle_alpha   90.00
_cell.angle_beta   90.00
_cell.angle_gamma   90.00
#
_symmetry.space_group_name_H-M   'P 1'
#
loop_
_entity.id
_entity.type
_entity.pdbx_description
1 polymer ?
#
loop_
_entity_poly.entity_id
_entity_poly.type
_entity_poly.pdbx_seq_one_letter_code
_entity_poly.pdbx_strand_id
1 'polypeptide(L)'
;MRNLLFSILAVSFFAYSENNCEISVWGEDDEIGSANLISNENTLEALKLVKKGMSHGLGIVIEPGMPSFAPRYTELQVVQPNQHFGRDTTSDFGYDITYNDDILQMWLGTGPQLDGLGHIGDDDIFYNCNKGADFSYITGLTKFGIEKIPPLVGRGVLVNMAKYFDIVTMEGGQGITRKNIQEAAKEQNINFKKGDIILFHTGWTDAKLKSSPEEWGSTIPGITNDAAVYLASLQPMAVGADTWGLGAVPPIAGDMVYYDHVTLIKENGIYILETMNTGKLASDNVSEFMFVLGQPKIKGAVQMIINPVALW
;
A
#
# COMPACT_ATOMS: atom_id res chain seq x y z
N MET A 1 21.56 3.66 72.25
CA MET A 1 20.40 3.99 71.44
C MET A 1 20.85 3.98 69.97
N ARG A 2 20.49 2.89 69.26
CA ARG A 2 20.90 2.69 67.86
C ARG A 2 19.65 2.90 67.00
N ASN A 3 19.64 4.01 66.21
CA ASN A 3 18.57 4.29 65.26
C ASN A 3 18.72 3.38 64.05
N LEU A 4 17.76 2.51 63.82
CA LEU A 4 17.56 1.76 62.56
C LEU A 4 16.81 2.69 61.58
N LEU A 5 17.49 3.08 60.49
CA LEU A 5 16.82 3.67 59.34
C LEU A 5 16.23 2.53 58.50
N PHE A 6 14.90 2.50 58.34
CA PHE A 6 14.23 1.67 57.35
C PHE A 6 14.20 2.43 56.04
N SER A 7 14.94 1.92 55.03
CA SER A 7 14.82 2.38 53.64
C SER A 7 13.61 1.69 53.01
N ILE A 8 12.58 2.47 52.68
CA ILE A 8 11.44 2.01 51.90
C ILE A 8 11.89 2.03 50.41
N LEU A 9 12.04 0.82 49.83
CA LEU A 9 12.21 0.66 48.38
C LEU A 9 10.85 0.92 47.73
N ALA A 10 10.72 2.04 47.04
CA ALA A 10 9.56 2.27 46.17
C ALA A 10 9.71 1.43 44.90
N VAL A 11 8.97 0.34 44.81
CA VAL A 11 8.82 -0.43 43.57
C VAL A 11 7.86 0.34 42.69
N SER A 12 8.39 1.00 41.69
CA SER A 12 7.58 1.61 40.63
C SER A 12 6.97 0.47 39.79
N PHE A 13 5.69 0.22 39.98
CA PHE A 13 4.93 -0.57 39.02
C PHE A 13 4.77 0.28 37.76
N PHE A 14 5.50 -0.08 36.72
CA PHE A 14 5.12 0.32 35.37
C PHE A 14 3.78 -0.37 35.10
N ALA A 15 2.72 0.41 35.09
CA ALA A 15 1.45 -0.02 34.55
C ALA A 15 1.69 -0.24 33.03
N TYR A 16 1.74 -1.51 32.61
CA TYR A 16 1.55 -1.85 31.21
C TYR A 16 0.20 -1.28 30.82
N SER A 17 0.20 -0.33 29.90
CA SER A 17 -1.00 0.14 29.23
C SER A 17 -1.64 -1.12 28.61
N GLU A 18 -2.84 -1.48 29.04
CA GLU A 18 -3.68 -2.39 28.27
C GLU A 18 -3.77 -1.78 26.87
N ASN A 19 -3.29 -2.50 25.85
CA ASN A 19 -3.39 -2.08 24.46
C ASN A 19 -4.87 -1.87 24.15
N ASN A 20 -5.31 -0.60 24.10
CA ASN A 20 -6.65 -0.20 23.69
C ASN A 20 -6.81 -0.50 22.20
N CYS A 21 -7.14 -1.75 21.88
CA CYS A 21 -7.55 -2.13 20.55
C CYS A 21 -9.05 -1.94 20.42
N GLU A 22 -9.51 -1.35 19.34
CA GLU A 22 -10.91 -1.20 19.02
C GLU A 22 -11.36 -2.24 17.99
N ILE A 23 -12.51 -2.87 18.27
CA ILE A 23 -13.15 -3.78 17.32
C ILE A 23 -13.66 -2.98 16.13
N SER A 24 -13.50 -3.55 14.95
CA SER A 24 -13.96 -2.96 13.69
C SER A 24 -15.44 -2.61 13.73
N VAL A 25 -15.80 -1.48 13.11
CA VAL A 25 -17.20 -1.07 12.91
C VAL A 25 -18.02 -2.07 12.08
N TRP A 26 -17.36 -2.99 11.39
CA TRP A 26 -17.99 -4.08 10.63
C TRP A 26 -18.10 -5.40 11.42
N GLY A 27 -17.67 -5.41 12.71
CA GLY A 27 -17.81 -6.54 13.63
C GLY A 27 -16.53 -7.33 13.86
N GLU A 28 -16.57 -8.22 14.85
CA GLU A 28 -15.41 -9.02 15.30
C GLU A 28 -14.86 -9.97 14.23
N ASP A 29 -15.74 -10.45 13.34
CA ASP A 29 -15.39 -11.40 12.28
C ASP A 29 -14.96 -10.70 10.98
N ASP A 30 -14.87 -9.36 10.96
CA ASP A 30 -14.47 -8.64 9.76
C ASP A 30 -13.00 -8.90 9.40
N GLU A 31 -12.80 -9.29 8.14
CA GLU A 31 -11.48 -9.60 7.58
C GLU A 31 -11.12 -8.77 6.35
N ILE A 32 -11.99 -7.83 5.94
CA ILE A 32 -11.80 -7.04 4.71
C ILE A 32 -11.80 -5.53 4.93
N GLY A 33 -11.98 -5.07 6.16
CA GLY A 33 -11.82 -3.66 6.53
C GLY A 33 -12.58 -2.69 5.61
N SER A 34 -11.88 -1.69 5.11
CA SER A 34 -12.46 -0.64 4.25
C SER A 34 -13.03 -1.15 2.91
N ALA A 35 -12.73 -2.38 2.47
CA ALA A 35 -13.40 -2.98 1.32
C ALA A 35 -14.90 -3.20 1.55
N ASN A 36 -15.38 -3.19 2.79
CA ASN A 36 -16.81 -3.15 3.11
C ASN A 36 -17.52 -1.87 2.62
N LEU A 37 -16.76 -0.85 2.20
CA LEU A 37 -17.30 0.37 1.59
C LEU A 37 -17.65 0.22 0.11
N ILE A 38 -17.30 -0.90 -0.51
CA ILE A 38 -17.66 -1.17 -1.91
C ILE A 38 -19.18 -1.32 -2.01
N SER A 39 -19.79 -0.56 -2.91
CA SER A 39 -21.21 -0.66 -3.20
C SER A 39 -21.50 -0.51 -4.68
N ASN A 40 -22.67 -0.97 -5.11
CA ASN A 40 -23.12 -0.78 -6.48
C ASN A 40 -23.25 0.72 -6.82
N GLU A 41 -23.71 1.52 -5.87
CA GLU A 41 -23.86 2.97 -6.02
C GLU A 41 -22.51 3.63 -6.24
N ASN A 42 -21.50 3.32 -5.41
CA ASN A 42 -20.15 3.88 -5.53
C ASN A 42 -19.51 3.50 -6.88
N THR A 43 -19.73 2.27 -7.33
CA THR A 43 -19.24 1.80 -8.63
C THR A 43 -19.92 2.55 -9.79
N LEU A 44 -21.25 2.74 -9.74
CA LEU A 44 -21.99 3.49 -10.76
C LEU A 44 -21.61 4.97 -10.77
N GLU A 45 -21.35 5.58 -9.62
CA GLU A 45 -20.86 6.96 -9.54
C GLU A 45 -19.45 7.09 -10.13
N ALA A 46 -18.57 6.14 -9.83
CA ALA A 46 -17.23 6.11 -10.41
C ALA A 46 -17.26 5.95 -11.94
N LEU A 47 -18.17 5.14 -12.47
CA LEU A 47 -18.35 4.96 -13.91
C LEU A 47 -18.71 6.27 -14.63
N LYS A 48 -19.41 7.19 -13.96
CA LYS A 48 -19.75 8.52 -14.53
C LYS A 48 -18.54 9.41 -14.76
N LEU A 49 -17.37 9.08 -14.15
CA LEU A 49 -16.12 9.83 -14.35
C LEU A 49 -15.46 9.50 -15.69
N VAL A 50 -15.80 8.38 -16.31
CA VAL A 50 -15.24 7.98 -17.62
C VAL A 50 -15.90 8.81 -18.72
N LYS A 51 -15.28 9.94 -19.07
CA LYS A 51 -15.78 10.89 -20.07
C LYS A 51 -15.02 10.83 -21.39
N LYS A 52 -13.74 10.50 -21.34
CA LYS A 52 -12.84 10.48 -22.51
C LYS A 52 -12.58 9.08 -23.04
N GLY A 53 -12.94 8.01 -22.27
CA GLY A 53 -12.61 6.65 -22.62
C GLY A 53 -11.10 6.36 -22.57
N MET A 54 -10.34 7.18 -21.86
CA MET A 54 -8.91 6.99 -21.66
C MET A 54 -8.68 5.99 -20.53
N SER A 55 -7.61 5.21 -20.66
CA SER A 55 -7.18 4.27 -19.62
C SER A 55 -5.69 4.34 -19.38
N HIS A 56 -5.26 4.09 -18.14
CA HIS A 56 -3.85 4.03 -17.76
C HIS A 56 -3.64 2.99 -16.67
N GLY A 57 -2.62 2.11 -16.84
CA GLY A 57 -2.17 1.20 -15.80
C GLY A 57 -1.39 1.96 -14.73
N LEU A 58 -1.79 1.80 -13.49
CA LEU A 58 -1.15 2.44 -12.34
C LEU A 58 0.03 1.63 -11.77
N GLY A 59 0.37 0.50 -12.37
CA GLY A 59 1.59 -0.25 -12.07
C GLY A 59 2.78 0.26 -12.87
N ILE A 60 3.99 -0.05 -12.39
CA ILE A 60 5.24 0.11 -13.14
C ILE A 60 5.78 -1.28 -13.50
N VAL A 61 6.74 -1.33 -14.42
CA VAL A 61 7.44 -2.58 -14.75
C VAL A 61 8.29 -3.02 -13.56
N ILE A 62 8.09 -4.25 -13.10
CA ILE A 62 8.92 -4.90 -12.10
C ILE A 62 9.96 -5.71 -12.85
N GLU A 63 11.24 -5.53 -12.52
CA GLU A 63 12.34 -6.25 -13.13
C GLU A 63 13.30 -6.81 -12.08
N PRO A 64 13.99 -7.92 -12.37
CA PRO A 64 15.04 -8.44 -11.49
C PRO A 64 16.10 -7.36 -11.20
N GLY A 65 16.48 -7.22 -9.93
CA GLY A 65 17.42 -6.19 -9.50
C GLY A 65 16.81 -4.81 -9.28
N MET A 66 15.50 -4.63 -9.41
CA MET A 66 14.81 -3.41 -9.03
C MET A 66 15.13 -3.07 -7.57
N PRO A 67 15.42 -1.77 -7.25
CA PRO A 67 15.59 -1.36 -5.87
C PRO A 67 14.37 -1.74 -5.03
N SER A 68 14.61 -2.28 -3.83
CA SER A 68 13.56 -2.67 -2.91
C SER A 68 14.06 -2.60 -1.48
N PHE A 69 13.15 -2.47 -0.52
CA PHE A 69 13.47 -2.50 0.89
C PHE A 69 14.12 -3.85 1.27
N ALA A 70 15.35 -3.82 1.77
CA ALA A 70 16.07 -5.04 2.14
C ALA A 70 15.32 -5.84 3.23
N PRO A 71 15.28 -7.18 3.15
CA PRO A 71 15.97 -8.08 2.22
C PRO A 71 15.17 -8.47 0.97
N ARG A 72 14.19 -7.68 0.55
CA ARG A 72 13.29 -8.01 -0.58
C ARG A 72 14.07 -8.13 -1.89
N TYR A 73 13.65 -9.06 -2.75
CA TYR A 73 14.20 -9.28 -4.07
C TYR A 73 13.16 -9.85 -5.04
N THR A 74 13.49 -9.81 -6.31
CA THR A 74 12.70 -10.41 -7.40
C THR A 74 13.61 -11.17 -8.34
N GLU A 75 13.25 -12.42 -8.64
CA GLU A 75 13.93 -13.29 -9.61
C GLU A 75 12.91 -13.88 -10.59
N LEU A 76 13.24 -13.87 -11.86
CA LEU A 76 12.43 -14.45 -12.93
C LEU A 76 13.28 -15.43 -13.73
N GLN A 77 12.76 -16.61 -13.99
CA GLN A 77 13.37 -17.61 -14.83
C GLN A 77 12.38 -18.03 -15.90
N VAL A 78 12.80 -17.95 -17.15
CA VAL A 78 12.06 -18.57 -18.25
C VAL A 78 12.54 -20.01 -18.41
N VAL A 79 11.64 -20.95 -18.41
CA VAL A 79 11.92 -22.37 -18.48
C VAL A 79 11.22 -23.02 -19.68
N GLN A 80 11.82 -24.06 -20.20
CA GLN A 80 11.29 -24.86 -21.31
C GLN A 80 11.13 -26.32 -20.84
N PRO A 81 10.02 -26.65 -20.15
CA PRO A 81 9.82 -27.99 -19.60
C PRO A 81 9.88 -29.05 -20.70
N ASN A 82 10.63 -30.15 -20.43
CA ASN A 82 10.82 -31.27 -21.36
C ASN A 82 11.44 -30.91 -22.72
N GLN A 83 12.07 -29.74 -22.85
CA GLN A 83 12.78 -29.32 -24.03
C GLN A 83 14.28 -29.27 -23.75
N HIS A 84 15.09 -29.78 -24.67
CA HIS A 84 16.55 -29.79 -24.60
C HIS A 84 17.15 -29.26 -25.89
N PHE A 85 17.42 -27.96 -25.99
CA PHE A 85 18.22 -27.36 -27.08
C PHE A 85 18.03 -28.01 -28.46
N GLY A 86 16.81 -27.90 -29.01
CA GLY A 86 16.48 -28.48 -30.33
C GLY A 86 16.11 -29.96 -30.32
N ARG A 87 15.97 -30.60 -29.18
CA ARG A 87 15.32 -31.90 -29.06
C ARG A 87 13.85 -31.67 -28.74
N ASP A 88 13.03 -32.17 -29.61
CA ASP A 88 11.62 -32.22 -29.35
C ASP A 88 11.30 -33.40 -28.43
N THR A 89 10.78 -33.11 -27.26
CA THR A 89 10.29 -34.11 -26.31
C THR A 89 8.76 -34.05 -26.17
N THR A 90 8.12 -33.23 -27.00
CA THR A 90 6.67 -32.98 -26.92
C THR A 90 5.90 -33.59 -28.09
N SER A 91 6.56 -34.43 -28.94
CA SER A 91 5.94 -35.16 -30.05
C SER A 91 4.74 -36.04 -29.67
N ASP A 92 4.59 -36.36 -28.37
CA ASP A 92 3.44 -37.11 -27.85
C ASP A 92 2.09 -36.40 -28.03
N PHE A 93 2.10 -35.08 -28.33
CA PHE A 93 0.91 -34.30 -28.65
C PHE A 93 0.48 -34.39 -30.13
N GLY A 94 1.21 -35.15 -30.96
CA GLY A 94 0.87 -35.36 -32.38
C GLY A 94 1.38 -34.23 -33.30
N TYR A 95 2.13 -33.26 -32.78
CA TYR A 95 2.84 -32.24 -33.54
C TYR A 95 4.01 -31.67 -32.68
N ASP A 96 4.92 -30.96 -33.31
CA ASP A 96 6.09 -30.40 -32.66
C ASP A 96 5.72 -29.10 -31.93
N ILE A 97 5.19 -29.23 -30.71
CA ILE A 97 4.86 -28.06 -29.85
C ILE A 97 6.13 -27.52 -29.20
N THR A 98 6.26 -26.20 -29.21
CA THR A 98 7.29 -25.47 -28.47
C THR A 98 6.62 -24.45 -27.55
N TYR A 99 6.99 -24.42 -26.28
CA TYR A 99 6.42 -23.50 -25.31
C TYR A 99 7.45 -23.10 -24.25
N ASN A 100 7.20 -21.95 -23.64
CA ASN A 100 7.96 -21.47 -22.51
C ASN A 100 7.00 -21.30 -21.33
N ASP A 101 7.49 -21.63 -20.14
CA ASP A 101 6.88 -21.28 -18.86
C ASP A 101 7.84 -20.39 -18.08
N ASP A 102 7.35 -19.82 -16.98
CA ASP A 102 8.16 -19.00 -16.11
C ASP A 102 7.99 -19.37 -14.63
N ILE A 103 9.06 -19.14 -13.88
CA ILE A 103 9.08 -19.26 -12.43
C ILE A 103 9.41 -17.87 -11.89
N LEU A 104 8.52 -17.32 -11.08
CA LEU A 104 8.71 -16.07 -10.38
C LEU A 104 8.94 -16.35 -8.89
N GLN A 105 10.07 -15.89 -8.37
CA GLN A 105 10.35 -15.85 -6.95
C GLN A 105 10.54 -14.40 -6.53
N MET A 106 9.63 -13.88 -5.70
CA MET A 106 9.68 -12.50 -5.27
C MET A 106 9.00 -12.27 -3.94
N TRP A 107 9.37 -11.17 -3.31
CA TRP A 107 8.60 -10.60 -2.22
C TRP A 107 7.44 -9.82 -2.82
N LEU A 108 6.20 -10.15 -2.40
CA LEU A 108 4.97 -9.55 -2.97
C LEU A 108 4.79 -8.06 -2.65
N GLY A 109 5.62 -7.53 -1.73
CA GLY A 109 5.76 -6.11 -1.44
C GLY A 109 6.92 -5.44 -2.21
N THR A 110 7.24 -5.87 -3.43
CA THR A 110 8.26 -5.25 -4.29
C THR A 110 7.59 -4.56 -5.48
N GLY A 111 7.84 -3.27 -5.65
CA GLY A 111 7.21 -2.46 -6.69
C GLY A 111 5.75 -2.11 -6.39
N PRO A 112 4.88 -1.96 -7.41
CA PRO A 112 3.48 -1.61 -7.19
C PRO A 112 2.77 -2.68 -6.38
N GLN A 113 2.26 -2.30 -5.22
CA GLN A 113 1.72 -3.25 -4.27
C GLN A 113 0.47 -2.74 -3.56
N LEU A 114 -0.31 -3.69 -3.05
CA LEU A 114 -1.39 -3.49 -2.09
C LEU A 114 -0.97 -4.15 -0.77
N ASP A 115 -1.00 -3.39 0.31
CA ASP A 115 -0.77 -3.88 1.66
C ASP A 115 -2.09 -4.28 2.30
N GLY A 116 -2.19 -5.57 2.67
CA GLY A 116 -3.36 -6.14 3.31
C GLY A 116 -3.38 -5.91 4.82
N LEU A 117 -4.50 -6.27 5.44
CA LEU A 117 -4.75 -6.03 6.87
C LEU A 117 -3.85 -6.85 7.81
N GLY A 118 -3.20 -7.88 7.30
CA GLY A 118 -2.20 -8.67 8.04
C GLY A 118 -0.76 -8.17 7.88
N HIS A 119 -0.54 -7.00 7.23
CA HIS A 119 0.81 -6.51 6.94
C HIS A 119 1.47 -5.85 8.13
N ILE A 120 0.78 -4.98 8.84
CA ILE A 120 1.32 -4.19 9.95
C ILE A 120 0.48 -4.39 11.21
N GLY A 121 1.16 -4.51 12.33
CA GLY A 121 0.61 -4.53 13.68
C GLY A 121 1.45 -3.67 14.62
N ASP A 122 1.02 -3.57 15.86
CA ASP A 122 1.73 -2.92 16.94
C ASP A 122 1.57 -3.78 18.20
N ASP A 123 2.68 -4.14 18.86
CA ASP A 123 2.75 -5.04 20.02
C ASP A 123 2.00 -6.37 19.78
N ASP A 124 2.27 -7.05 18.63
CA ASP A 124 1.63 -8.29 18.17
C ASP A 124 0.11 -8.17 17.90
N ILE A 125 -0.46 -6.97 17.98
CA ILE A 125 -1.86 -6.72 17.69
C ILE A 125 -1.99 -6.12 16.30
N PHE A 126 -2.77 -6.79 15.45
CA PHE A 126 -3.13 -6.39 14.10
C PHE A 126 -4.58 -5.88 14.06
N TYR A 127 -5.05 -5.60 12.85
CA TYR A 127 -6.40 -5.14 12.60
C TYR A 127 -7.45 -5.97 13.37
N ASN A 128 -8.49 -5.28 13.83
CA ASN A 128 -9.64 -5.88 14.51
C ASN A 128 -9.24 -6.74 15.72
N CYS A 129 -8.23 -6.28 16.48
CA CYS A 129 -7.73 -6.88 17.71
C CYS A 129 -7.20 -8.32 17.59
N ASN A 130 -6.82 -8.74 16.39
CA ASN A 130 -6.26 -10.08 16.20
C ASN A 130 -4.77 -10.11 16.56
N LYS A 131 -4.36 -11.13 17.32
CA LYS A 131 -2.95 -11.36 17.65
C LYS A 131 -2.26 -12.04 16.48
N GLY A 132 -1.09 -11.54 16.10
CA GLY A 132 -0.29 -12.11 15.01
C GLY A 132 0.01 -13.58 15.20
N ALA A 133 0.32 -13.99 16.44
CA ALA A 133 0.57 -15.38 16.80
C ALA A 133 -0.60 -16.34 16.47
N ASP A 134 -1.84 -15.83 16.39
CA ASP A 134 -3.03 -16.66 16.17
C ASP A 134 -3.36 -16.88 14.69
N PHE A 135 -2.81 -16.07 13.77
CA PHE A 135 -3.19 -16.14 12.35
C PHE A 135 -2.02 -16.05 11.35
N SER A 136 -0.82 -15.61 11.77
CA SER A 136 0.32 -15.42 10.88
C SER A 136 1.31 -16.59 11.02
N TYR A 137 1.34 -17.46 10.01
CA TYR A 137 2.19 -18.65 9.98
C TYR A 137 3.13 -18.61 8.78
N ILE A 138 4.22 -19.39 8.86
CA ILE A 138 5.18 -19.54 7.74
C ILE A 138 4.52 -20.06 6.45
N THR A 139 3.39 -20.73 6.56
CA THR A 139 2.61 -21.27 5.45
C THR A 139 1.60 -20.28 4.87
N GLY A 140 1.53 -19.09 5.42
CA GLY A 140 0.59 -18.02 5.04
C GLY A 140 -0.37 -17.63 6.16
N LEU A 141 -1.08 -16.55 5.94
CA LEU A 141 -2.10 -16.06 6.85
C LEU A 141 -3.35 -16.94 6.84
N THR A 142 -3.95 -17.16 8.00
CA THR A 142 -5.26 -17.82 8.14
C THR A 142 -6.42 -16.83 8.25
N LYS A 143 -6.12 -15.55 8.59
CA LYS A 143 -7.01 -14.40 8.52
C LYS A 143 -6.36 -13.30 7.66
N PHE A 144 -7.14 -12.38 7.13
CA PHE A 144 -6.68 -11.19 6.39
C PHE A 144 -5.89 -11.47 5.10
N GLY A 145 -5.95 -12.71 4.58
CA GLY A 145 -5.29 -13.03 3.33
C GLY A 145 -5.85 -12.22 2.15
N ILE A 146 -4.96 -11.82 1.23
CA ILE A 146 -5.31 -11.00 0.06
C ILE A 146 -6.44 -11.60 -0.79
N GLU A 147 -6.56 -12.92 -0.81
CA GLU A 147 -7.61 -13.61 -1.57
C GLU A 147 -9.04 -13.30 -1.10
N LYS A 148 -9.19 -12.79 0.13
CA LYS A 148 -10.48 -12.42 0.72
C LYS A 148 -10.97 -11.05 0.26
N ILE A 149 -10.04 -10.18 -0.15
CA ILE A 149 -10.37 -8.83 -0.59
C ILE A 149 -11.14 -8.91 -1.93
N PRO A 150 -12.34 -8.33 -2.02
CA PRO A 150 -13.05 -8.24 -3.29
C PRO A 150 -12.31 -7.29 -4.25
N PRO A 151 -12.62 -7.28 -5.56
CA PRO A 151 -12.08 -6.27 -6.46
C PRO A 151 -12.40 -4.87 -5.95
N LEU A 152 -11.37 -4.02 -5.82
CA LEU A 152 -11.54 -2.62 -5.42
C LEU A 152 -11.95 -1.80 -6.65
N VAL A 153 -13.20 -1.39 -6.68
CA VAL A 153 -13.76 -0.56 -7.75
C VAL A 153 -14.45 0.64 -7.12
N GLY A 154 -14.07 1.84 -7.54
CA GLY A 154 -14.62 3.06 -6.98
C GLY A 154 -14.03 4.32 -7.58
N ARG A 155 -14.31 5.45 -6.94
CA ARG A 155 -13.73 6.74 -7.32
C ARG A 155 -12.28 6.80 -6.84
N GLY A 156 -11.36 6.95 -7.80
CA GLY A 156 -9.98 7.32 -7.56
C GLY A 156 -9.82 8.85 -7.51
N VAL A 157 -9.00 9.32 -6.59
CA VAL A 157 -8.68 10.74 -6.42
C VAL A 157 -7.18 10.92 -6.41
N LEU A 158 -6.64 11.73 -7.30
CA LEU A 158 -5.22 12.10 -7.32
C LEU A 158 -5.02 13.49 -6.72
N VAL A 159 -4.27 13.56 -5.62
CA VAL A 159 -3.76 14.81 -5.05
C VAL A 159 -2.34 15.03 -5.56
N ASN A 160 -2.15 15.97 -6.47
CA ASN A 160 -0.84 16.27 -7.05
C ASN A 160 -0.04 17.18 -6.11
N MET A 161 0.81 16.58 -5.26
CA MET A 161 1.63 17.30 -4.29
C MET A 161 2.81 18.02 -4.95
N ALA A 162 3.40 17.46 -6.00
CA ALA A 162 4.45 18.12 -6.75
C ALA A 162 3.94 19.45 -7.33
N LYS A 163 2.72 19.45 -7.91
CA LYS A 163 2.05 20.66 -8.39
C LYS A 163 1.75 21.66 -7.28
N TYR A 164 1.26 21.20 -6.12
CA TYR A 164 0.97 22.06 -4.98
C TYR A 164 2.21 22.79 -4.46
N PHE A 165 3.35 22.12 -4.42
CA PHE A 165 4.62 22.73 -4.01
C PHE A 165 5.34 23.49 -5.14
N ASP A 166 4.79 23.50 -6.37
CA ASP A 166 5.41 24.10 -7.56
C ASP A 166 6.80 23.53 -7.87
N ILE A 167 6.93 22.20 -7.82
CA ILE A 167 8.16 21.44 -8.06
C ILE A 167 7.90 20.27 -9.00
N VAL A 168 8.96 19.72 -9.59
CA VAL A 168 8.88 18.51 -10.44
C VAL A 168 8.79 17.25 -9.59
N THR A 169 9.54 17.19 -8.49
CA THR A 169 9.58 16.09 -7.54
C THR A 169 9.83 16.62 -6.13
N MET A 170 9.21 16.00 -5.16
CA MET A 170 9.49 16.25 -3.75
C MET A 170 10.84 15.66 -3.36
N GLU A 171 11.39 16.07 -2.23
CA GLU A 171 12.67 15.58 -1.69
C GLU A 171 12.45 14.40 -0.75
N GLY A 172 13.45 13.49 -0.64
CA GLY A 172 13.43 12.40 0.33
C GLY A 172 13.32 12.94 1.77
N GLY A 173 12.42 12.37 2.57
CA GLY A 173 12.11 12.83 3.93
C GLY A 173 11.19 14.06 4.00
N GLN A 174 10.77 14.63 2.87
CA GLN A 174 9.82 15.74 2.87
C GLN A 174 8.43 15.25 3.27
N GLY A 175 7.89 15.76 4.39
CA GLY A 175 6.59 15.40 4.92
C GLY A 175 5.43 16.11 4.24
N ILE A 176 4.36 15.37 3.94
CA ILE A 176 3.07 15.88 3.50
C ILE A 176 2.16 15.94 4.72
N THR A 177 1.97 17.12 5.28
CA THR A 177 1.14 17.32 6.47
C THR A 177 -0.35 17.33 6.14
N ARG A 178 -1.20 17.15 7.15
CA ARG A 178 -2.65 17.36 7.04
C ARG A 178 -2.98 18.71 6.38
N LYS A 179 -2.28 19.77 6.78
CA LYS A 179 -2.51 21.12 6.22
C LYS A 179 -2.21 21.13 4.73
N ASN A 180 -1.09 20.54 4.29
CA ASN A 180 -0.74 20.48 2.88
C ASN A 180 -1.80 19.74 2.05
N ILE A 181 -2.32 18.61 2.57
CA ILE A 181 -3.39 17.85 1.89
C ILE A 181 -4.65 18.69 1.74
N GLN A 182 -5.06 19.39 2.80
CA GLN A 182 -6.27 20.24 2.78
C GLN A 182 -6.14 21.41 1.81
N GLU A 183 -4.98 22.07 1.79
CA GLU A 183 -4.70 23.20 0.88
C GLU A 183 -4.59 22.70 -0.57
N ALA A 184 -3.84 21.63 -0.85
CA ALA A 184 -3.73 21.04 -2.17
C ALA A 184 -5.09 20.58 -2.72
N ALA A 185 -5.91 19.94 -1.91
CA ALA A 185 -7.26 19.53 -2.29
C ALA A 185 -8.13 20.74 -2.66
N LYS A 186 -8.07 21.81 -1.87
CA LYS A 186 -8.80 23.05 -2.15
C LYS A 186 -8.35 23.70 -3.48
N GLU A 187 -7.06 23.83 -3.71
CA GLU A 187 -6.49 24.41 -4.93
C GLU A 187 -6.82 23.58 -6.18
N GLN A 188 -6.89 22.26 -6.04
CA GLN A 188 -7.19 21.33 -7.11
C GLN A 188 -8.69 21.01 -7.25
N ASN A 189 -9.56 21.69 -6.49
CA ASN A 189 -11.00 21.48 -6.46
C ASN A 189 -11.42 20.03 -6.12
N ILE A 190 -10.67 19.38 -5.25
CA ILE A 190 -10.93 18.02 -4.79
C ILE A 190 -11.80 18.07 -3.53
N ASN A 191 -12.92 17.34 -3.56
CA ASN A 191 -13.78 17.11 -2.40
C ASN A 191 -13.74 15.62 -2.09
N PHE A 192 -13.07 15.22 -1.01
CA PHE A 192 -13.00 13.84 -0.58
C PHE A 192 -14.37 13.29 -0.19
N LYS A 193 -14.57 12.01 -0.49
CA LYS A 193 -15.79 11.26 -0.14
C LYS A 193 -15.42 9.96 0.55
N LYS A 194 -16.29 9.50 1.42
CA LYS A 194 -16.18 8.17 2.00
C LYS A 194 -16.11 7.11 0.90
N GLY A 195 -15.16 6.20 1.01
CA GLY A 195 -14.94 5.14 0.04
C GLY A 195 -14.06 5.54 -1.16
N ASP A 196 -13.46 6.73 -1.17
CA ASP A 196 -12.48 7.10 -2.20
C ASP A 196 -11.23 6.21 -2.13
N ILE A 197 -10.55 6.06 -3.24
CA ILE A 197 -9.16 5.61 -3.31
C ILE A 197 -8.30 6.86 -3.54
N ILE A 198 -7.56 7.29 -2.51
CA ILE A 198 -6.80 8.54 -2.53
C ILE A 198 -5.35 8.25 -2.88
N LEU A 199 -4.86 8.81 -3.98
CA LEU A 199 -3.47 8.67 -4.42
C LEU A 199 -2.76 10.03 -4.35
N PHE A 200 -1.49 10.02 -3.90
CA PHE A 200 -0.61 11.16 -3.92
C PHE A 200 0.40 11.04 -5.06
N HIS A 201 0.58 12.13 -5.81
CA HIS A 201 1.66 12.25 -6.78
C HIS A 201 2.74 13.18 -6.21
N THR A 202 3.90 12.61 -5.95
CA THR A 202 5.08 13.33 -5.44
C THR A 202 6.12 13.60 -6.52
N GLY A 203 6.02 12.90 -7.66
CA GLY A 203 6.99 12.88 -8.75
C GLY A 203 8.22 11.99 -8.47
N TRP A 204 8.29 11.34 -7.28
CA TRP A 204 9.47 10.62 -6.80
C TRP A 204 9.88 9.48 -7.71
N THR A 205 8.97 8.57 -8.01
CA THR A 205 9.29 7.39 -8.83
C THR A 205 9.65 7.78 -10.26
N ASP A 206 8.95 8.73 -10.87
CA ASP A 206 9.25 9.21 -12.21
C ASP A 206 10.64 9.87 -12.30
N ALA A 207 11.03 10.64 -11.28
CA ALA A 207 12.30 11.35 -11.25
C ALA A 207 13.48 10.47 -10.84
N LYS A 208 13.31 9.54 -9.90
CA LYS A 208 14.41 8.91 -9.16
C LYS A 208 14.65 7.44 -9.48
N LEU A 209 13.62 6.65 -9.79
CA LEU A 209 13.79 5.19 -9.94
C LEU A 209 14.89 4.80 -10.93
N LYS A 210 14.97 5.48 -12.08
CA LYS A 210 15.99 5.19 -13.11
C LYS A 210 17.26 6.02 -12.95
N SER A 211 17.13 7.26 -12.53
CA SER A 211 18.26 8.22 -12.49
C SER A 211 19.12 8.07 -11.22
N SER A 212 18.52 7.68 -10.11
CA SER A 212 19.15 7.61 -8.78
C SER A 212 18.54 6.44 -7.98
N PRO A 213 18.69 5.18 -8.42
CA PRO A 213 18.01 4.03 -7.80
C PRO A 213 18.36 3.82 -6.33
N GLU A 214 19.59 4.15 -5.91
CA GLU A 214 20.01 4.06 -4.50
C GLU A 214 19.28 5.10 -3.64
N GLU A 215 19.16 6.34 -4.12
CA GLU A 215 18.38 7.39 -3.45
C GLU A 215 16.89 7.02 -3.41
N TRP A 216 16.36 6.53 -4.54
CA TRP A 216 14.97 6.08 -4.64
C TRP A 216 14.65 5.03 -3.58
N GLY A 217 15.51 4.04 -3.37
CA GLY A 217 15.30 2.93 -2.44
C GLY A 217 15.64 3.23 -0.97
N SER A 218 16.31 4.35 -0.68
CA SER A 218 16.77 4.67 0.68
C SER A 218 15.98 5.78 1.37
N THR A 219 15.36 6.67 0.62
CA THR A 219 14.54 7.78 1.14
C THR A 219 13.28 7.94 0.33
N ILE A 220 12.24 8.57 0.88
CA ILE A 220 11.03 8.96 0.16
C ILE A 220 10.39 10.20 0.79
N PRO A 221 9.75 11.08 0.01
CA PRO A 221 8.72 11.96 0.53
C PRO A 221 7.48 11.15 0.90
N GLY A 222 6.64 11.66 1.80
CA GLY A 222 5.42 10.94 2.15
C GLY A 222 4.59 11.65 3.19
N ILE A 223 3.47 11.06 3.55
CA ILE A 223 2.57 11.64 4.54
C ILE A 223 3.19 11.60 5.95
N THR A 224 2.78 12.56 6.77
CA THR A 224 3.11 12.61 8.20
C THR A 224 2.10 11.83 9.04
N ASN A 225 2.41 11.54 10.31
CA ASN A 225 1.50 10.79 11.18
C ASN A 225 0.16 11.55 11.39
N ASP A 226 0.19 12.88 11.51
CA ASP A 226 -1.05 13.67 11.60
C ASP A 226 -1.88 13.65 10.32
N ALA A 227 -1.22 13.56 9.16
CA ALA A 227 -1.88 13.39 7.88
C ALA A 227 -2.55 12.02 7.76
N ALA A 228 -1.92 10.95 8.26
CA ALA A 228 -2.53 9.62 8.29
C ALA A 228 -3.82 9.59 9.12
N VAL A 229 -3.80 10.22 10.31
CA VAL A 229 -5.00 10.38 11.17
C VAL A 229 -6.11 11.16 10.43
N TYR A 230 -5.75 12.24 9.74
CA TYR A 230 -6.71 13.00 8.95
C TYR A 230 -7.30 12.18 7.81
N LEU A 231 -6.48 11.47 7.06
CA LEU A 231 -6.92 10.61 5.95
C LEU A 231 -7.84 9.49 6.46
N ALA A 232 -7.50 8.84 7.57
CA ALA A 232 -8.36 7.83 8.19
C ALA A 232 -9.75 8.40 8.54
N SER A 233 -9.81 9.65 9.02
CA SER A 233 -11.09 10.33 9.33
C SER A 233 -12.00 10.54 8.12
N LEU A 234 -11.45 10.55 6.90
CA LEU A 234 -12.20 10.64 5.64
C LEU A 234 -12.83 9.29 5.22
N GLN A 235 -12.46 8.20 5.88
CA GLN A 235 -12.92 6.84 5.59
C GLN A 235 -12.72 6.41 4.12
N PRO A 236 -11.50 6.51 3.55
CA PRO A 236 -11.23 6.00 2.21
C PRO A 236 -11.20 4.48 2.19
N MET A 237 -11.32 3.85 1.01
CA MET A 237 -11.02 2.43 0.82
C MET A 237 -9.52 2.15 0.87
N ALA A 238 -8.75 3.02 0.23
CA ALA A 238 -7.30 2.90 0.20
C ALA A 238 -6.65 4.28 0.12
N VAL A 239 -5.42 4.37 0.61
CA VAL A 239 -4.54 5.52 0.43
C VAL A 239 -3.25 5.03 -0.21
N GLY A 240 -2.70 5.77 -1.17
CA GLY A 240 -1.47 5.36 -1.82
C GLY A 240 -0.65 6.53 -2.37
N ALA A 241 0.54 6.21 -2.88
CA ALA A 241 1.45 7.18 -3.47
C ALA A 241 2.33 6.55 -4.56
N ASP A 242 3.05 7.41 -5.29
CA ASP A 242 4.08 7.00 -6.23
C ASP A 242 5.44 6.69 -5.56
N THR A 243 5.46 6.51 -4.25
CA THR A 243 6.63 6.14 -3.44
C THR A 243 6.54 4.67 -2.99
N TRP A 244 7.68 4.04 -2.64
CA TRP A 244 7.76 2.64 -2.20
C TRP A 244 7.34 2.41 -0.73
N GLY A 245 6.97 3.44 -0.04
CA GLY A 245 6.31 3.54 1.25
C GLY A 245 5.37 4.74 1.17
N LEU A 246 4.42 4.85 2.06
CA LEU A 246 3.44 5.94 2.06
C LEU A 246 3.91 7.12 2.93
N GLY A 247 4.50 6.85 4.08
CA GLY A 247 5.05 7.85 5.00
C GLY A 247 6.44 8.33 4.60
N ALA A 248 6.81 9.54 5.02
CA ALA A 248 8.13 10.09 4.74
C ALA A 248 9.26 9.26 5.39
N VAL A 249 10.31 8.97 4.63
CA VAL A 249 11.53 8.29 5.12
C VAL A 249 12.76 9.14 4.76
N PRO A 250 13.55 9.62 5.74
CA PRO A 250 13.29 9.58 7.18
C PRO A 250 12.03 10.37 7.56
N PRO A 251 11.37 10.03 8.68
CA PRO A 251 10.19 10.76 9.13
C PRO A 251 10.58 12.20 9.55
N ILE A 252 9.63 13.11 9.52
CA ILE A 252 9.83 14.46 10.05
C ILE A 252 10.03 14.41 11.58
N ALA A 253 10.60 15.47 12.13
CA ALA A 253 10.83 15.55 13.58
C ALA A 253 9.55 15.40 14.39
N GLY A 254 9.55 14.43 15.30
CA GLY A 254 8.41 14.11 16.16
C GLY A 254 7.52 12.96 15.65
N ASP A 255 7.66 12.55 14.40
CA ASP A 255 6.95 11.41 13.84
C ASP A 255 7.73 10.10 14.05
N MET A 256 6.98 8.99 14.05
CA MET A 256 7.52 7.63 14.02
C MET A 256 7.46 7.08 12.60
N VAL A 257 8.52 6.40 12.18
CA VAL A 257 8.59 5.76 10.86
C VAL A 257 7.52 4.65 10.76
N TYR A 258 6.81 4.58 9.63
CA TYR A 258 5.74 3.60 9.34
C TYR A 258 4.53 3.63 10.30
N TYR A 259 4.40 4.66 11.14
CA TYR A 259 3.22 4.77 12.01
C TYR A 259 1.95 5.16 11.24
N ASP A 260 2.09 5.74 10.06
CA ASP A 260 1.02 5.90 9.07
C ASP A 260 0.37 4.56 8.69
N HIS A 261 1.18 3.49 8.54
CA HIS A 261 0.69 2.12 8.29
C HIS A 261 -0.10 1.59 9.49
N VAL A 262 0.40 1.81 10.72
CA VAL A 262 -0.33 1.42 11.94
C VAL A 262 -1.69 2.14 11.97
N THR A 263 -1.69 3.45 11.76
CA THR A 263 -2.93 4.25 11.76
C THR A 263 -3.90 3.80 10.67
N LEU A 264 -3.45 3.61 9.43
CA LEU A 264 -4.33 3.28 8.32
C LEU A 264 -4.77 1.80 8.37
N ILE A 265 -3.82 0.87 8.45
CA ILE A 265 -4.10 -0.57 8.32
C ILE A 265 -4.62 -1.14 9.65
N LYS A 266 -3.82 -1.07 10.72
CA LYS A 266 -4.15 -1.73 12.00
C LYS A 266 -5.36 -1.08 12.67
N GLU A 267 -5.39 0.25 12.76
CA GLU A 267 -6.42 0.95 13.54
C GLU A 267 -7.72 1.15 12.74
N ASN A 268 -7.62 1.36 11.41
CA ASN A 268 -8.77 1.75 10.59
C ASN A 268 -9.13 0.77 9.47
N GLY A 269 -8.37 -0.30 9.25
CA GLY A 269 -8.63 -1.29 8.20
C GLY A 269 -8.57 -0.73 6.78
N ILE A 270 -7.79 0.35 6.56
CA ILE A 270 -7.64 1.03 5.28
C ILE A 270 -6.41 0.48 4.57
N TYR A 271 -6.56 0.07 3.31
CA TYR A 271 -5.47 -0.48 2.51
C TYR A 271 -4.47 0.60 2.10
N ILE A 272 -3.20 0.20 1.94
CA ILE A 272 -2.16 1.06 1.39
C ILE A 272 -1.78 0.56 -0.01
N LEU A 273 -1.58 1.51 -0.94
CA LEU A 273 -1.15 1.27 -2.31
C LEU A 273 0.17 2.01 -2.56
N GLU A 274 1.24 1.27 -2.81
CA GLU A 274 2.58 1.83 -2.95
C GLU A 274 3.12 1.71 -4.38
N THR A 275 4.07 2.57 -4.72
CA THR A 275 4.75 2.61 -6.03
C THR A 275 3.78 2.77 -7.21
N MET A 276 2.74 3.59 -7.02
CA MET A 276 1.73 3.81 -8.06
C MET A 276 2.25 4.70 -9.20
N ASN A 277 2.05 4.30 -10.43
CA ASN A 277 2.39 5.09 -11.64
C ASN A 277 1.38 6.22 -11.85
N THR A 278 1.53 7.31 -11.12
CA THR A 278 0.60 8.45 -11.12
C THR A 278 0.97 9.55 -12.13
N GLY A 279 2.17 9.51 -12.71
CA GLY A 279 2.70 10.58 -13.57
C GLY A 279 1.83 10.93 -14.78
N LYS A 280 1.20 9.93 -15.41
CA LYS A 280 0.29 10.17 -16.54
C LYS A 280 -0.97 10.94 -16.10
N LEU A 281 -1.56 10.58 -14.97
CA LEU A 281 -2.71 11.30 -14.43
C LEU A 281 -2.33 12.74 -14.06
N ALA A 282 -1.17 12.92 -13.43
CA ALA A 282 -0.65 14.24 -13.07
C ALA A 282 -0.43 15.12 -14.30
N SER A 283 0.22 14.59 -15.35
CA SER A 283 0.50 15.32 -16.61
C SER A 283 -0.78 15.68 -17.37
N ASP A 284 -1.80 14.83 -17.33
CA ASP A 284 -3.09 15.08 -17.97
C ASP A 284 -4.04 15.93 -17.11
N ASN A 285 -3.60 16.36 -15.92
CA ASN A 285 -4.39 17.07 -14.91
C ASN A 285 -5.69 16.33 -14.53
N VAL A 286 -5.61 15.02 -14.38
CA VAL A 286 -6.73 14.17 -13.95
C VAL A 286 -6.70 14.04 -12.42
N SER A 287 -7.65 14.66 -11.75
CA SER A 287 -7.80 14.59 -10.29
C SER A 287 -8.86 13.57 -9.84
N GLU A 288 -9.77 13.18 -10.72
CA GLU A 288 -10.82 12.19 -10.43
C GLU A 288 -10.93 11.20 -11.61
N PHE A 289 -11.05 9.92 -11.28
CA PHE A 289 -11.13 8.84 -12.26
C PHE A 289 -11.85 7.63 -11.67
N MET A 290 -12.30 6.71 -12.51
CA MET A 290 -12.72 5.39 -12.06
C MET A 290 -11.47 4.54 -11.81
N PHE A 291 -11.31 4.06 -10.58
CA PHE A 291 -10.26 3.13 -10.19
C PHE A 291 -10.79 1.70 -10.24
N VAL A 292 -10.00 0.79 -10.83
CA VAL A 292 -10.34 -0.64 -10.92
C VAL A 292 -9.11 -1.47 -10.57
N LEU A 293 -9.22 -2.32 -9.56
CA LEU A 293 -8.20 -3.28 -9.16
C LEU A 293 -8.81 -4.66 -8.92
N GLY A 294 -8.44 -5.64 -9.73
CA GLY A 294 -8.65 -7.04 -9.48
C GLY A 294 -7.30 -7.71 -9.19
N GLN A 295 -6.91 -7.76 -7.91
CA GLN A 295 -5.63 -8.32 -7.50
C GLN A 295 -5.59 -9.85 -7.65
N PRO A 296 -4.41 -10.46 -7.89
CA PRO A 296 -4.23 -11.90 -7.83
C PRO A 296 -4.68 -12.46 -6.46
N LYS A 297 -5.34 -13.63 -6.49
CA LYS A 297 -5.86 -14.27 -5.28
C LYS A 297 -4.94 -15.39 -4.81
N ILE A 298 -3.84 -15.03 -4.17
CA ILE A 298 -2.93 -15.97 -3.54
C ILE A 298 -3.35 -16.16 -2.09
N LYS A 299 -3.80 -17.36 -1.75
CA LYS A 299 -4.33 -17.68 -0.41
C LYS A 299 -3.27 -17.45 0.67
N GLY A 300 -3.63 -16.69 1.68
CA GLY A 300 -2.77 -16.38 2.82
C GLY A 300 -1.64 -15.41 2.53
N ALA A 301 -1.62 -14.75 1.37
CA ALA A 301 -0.67 -13.68 1.09
C ALA A 301 -0.97 -12.44 1.93
N VAL A 302 0.10 -11.78 2.40
CA VAL A 302 0.05 -10.58 3.23
C VAL A 302 -0.12 -9.31 2.39
N GLN A 303 0.61 -9.25 1.29
CA GLN A 303 0.66 -8.17 0.30
C GLN A 303 0.46 -8.75 -1.08
N MET A 304 0.24 -7.90 -2.08
CA MET A 304 0.13 -8.35 -3.46
C MET A 304 0.66 -7.31 -4.42
N ILE A 305 1.48 -7.77 -5.39
CA ILE A 305 1.82 -6.96 -6.57
C ILE A 305 0.55 -6.66 -7.35
N ILE A 306 0.41 -5.42 -7.79
CA ILE A 306 -0.79 -4.94 -8.45
C ILE A 306 -0.50 -4.10 -9.68
N ASN A 307 -1.45 -4.06 -10.60
CA ASN A 307 -1.49 -3.11 -11.70
C ASN A 307 -2.92 -2.58 -11.85
N PRO A 308 -3.36 -1.68 -10.97
CA PRO A 308 -4.69 -1.08 -11.08
C PRO A 308 -4.84 -0.28 -12.36
N VAL A 309 -6.09 -0.06 -12.77
CA VAL A 309 -6.40 0.73 -13.94
C VAL A 309 -7.18 1.98 -13.54
N ALA A 310 -6.71 3.13 -14.00
CA ALA A 310 -7.46 4.38 -13.99
C ALA A 310 -8.16 4.58 -15.33
N LEU A 311 -9.44 4.97 -15.29
CA LEU A 311 -10.28 5.27 -16.46
C LEU A 311 -10.90 6.67 -16.29
N TRP A 312 -10.82 7.55 -17.34
CA TRP A 312 -11.38 8.91 -17.27
C TRP A 312 -11.92 9.47 -18.59
#